data_ee9ad681f12eeebc05d770168cb6df6e
#
_entry.id   ee9ad681f12eeebc05d770168cb6df6e
#
_cell.length_a   1.000
_cell.length_b   1.000
_cell.length_c   1.000
_cell.angle_alpha   90.00
_cell.angle_beta   90.00
_cell.angle_gamma   90.00
#
_symmetry.space_group_name_H-M   'P 1'
#
loop_
_entity.id
_entity.type
_entity.pdbx_description
1 polymer ?
#
loop_
_entity_poly.entity_id
_entity_poly.type
_entity_poly.pdbx_seq_one_letter_code
_entity_poly.pdbx_strand_id
1 'polypeptide(L)'
;MKAVGYKKSLPIEDAESLFDFETAKPDPKGRDIRVAVKAISANPVDYKVRKRAAPPEGETKILGYDAAGVVDAVGSEVTLFKPGDEVFYAGSILRQGTNAEFHLVDERIVGAKPKSLSFAQAAALPLTSITAWELLFDRLGAVPGKSVDPRTLLITGGAGGVGSILIQLARRLTGLTVLATATRPESQKWCLDLGAHAVIDHGKPMKEQIEKLNLPPVALVASLTFTDQHYKAIAEFMAPQGKFGLIDDPPEFTIAAFKGKAISVHWESMFTRSSFQTPDMIAQHHLLNDVADLIDKGVLRTTLDQTFGTINAANLKRAHTLLESGKSRGKIVLEGW
;
A
#
# COMPACT_ATOMS: atom_id res chain seq x y z
N MET A 1 -17.95 5.66 20.64
CA MET A 1 -16.58 5.89 20.15
C MET A 1 -16.59 6.94 19.07
N LYS A 2 -15.53 7.76 18.99
CA LYS A 2 -15.34 8.71 17.89
C LYS A 2 -14.99 7.99 16.59
N ALA A 3 -15.43 8.55 15.47
CA ALA A 3 -15.10 8.08 14.13
C ALA A 3 -15.21 9.20 13.10
N VAL A 4 -14.57 9.01 11.94
CA VAL A 4 -14.73 9.86 10.77
C VAL A 4 -15.35 9.07 9.64
N GLY A 5 -16.42 9.59 9.07
CA GLY A 5 -17.16 8.91 8.01
C GLY A 5 -17.71 9.84 6.95
N TYR A 6 -18.42 9.27 5.99
CA TYR A 6 -19.16 9.98 4.96
C TYR A 6 -20.49 9.29 4.65
N LYS A 7 -21.45 10.05 4.10
CA LYS A 7 -22.77 9.57 3.69
C LYS A 7 -23.02 9.69 2.19
N LYS A 8 -22.24 10.55 1.51
CA LYS A 8 -22.39 10.82 0.08
C LYS A 8 -21.03 10.94 -0.57
N SER A 9 -20.91 10.51 -1.82
CA SER A 9 -19.70 10.71 -2.65
C SER A 9 -19.64 12.17 -3.11
N LEU A 10 -19.02 13.03 -2.29
CA LEU A 10 -18.87 14.47 -2.55
C LEU A 10 -17.42 14.82 -2.89
N PRO A 11 -17.14 15.92 -3.61
CA PRO A 11 -15.80 16.47 -3.74
C PRO A 11 -15.16 16.71 -2.36
N ILE A 12 -13.83 16.62 -2.25
CA ILE A 12 -13.16 16.71 -0.94
C ILE A 12 -13.29 18.10 -0.31
N GLU A 13 -13.49 19.14 -1.12
CA GLU A 13 -13.69 20.52 -0.71
C GLU A 13 -15.05 20.76 -0.04
N ASP A 14 -16.01 19.87 -0.27
CA ASP A 14 -17.33 19.95 0.35
C ASP A 14 -17.23 19.75 1.87
N ALA A 15 -17.98 20.55 2.63
CA ALA A 15 -17.98 20.50 4.09
C ALA A 15 -18.43 19.13 4.62
N GLU A 16 -19.35 18.45 3.91
CA GLU A 16 -19.92 17.15 4.28
C GLU A 16 -19.19 15.95 3.65
N SER A 17 -18.09 16.17 2.90
CA SER A 17 -17.33 15.07 2.24
C SER A 17 -16.76 14.06 3.22
N LEU A 18 -16.37 14.52 4.42
CA LEU A 18 -16.01 13.74 5.60
C LEU A 18 -16.44 14.52 6.83
N PHE A 19 -16.95 13.83 7.84
CA PHE A 19 -17.40 14.45 9.10
C PHE A 19 -17.06 13.57 10.31
N ASP A 20 -16.81 14.24 11.45
CA ASP A 20 -16.63 13.58 12.74
C ASP A 20 -17.99 13.20 13.31
N PHE A 21 -18.10 11.99 13.91
CA PHE A 21 -19.33 11.54 14.56
C PHE A 21 -19.01 10.53 15.67
N GLU A 22 -20.04 10.23 16.45
CA GLU A 22 -19.98 9.17 17.46
C GLU A 22 -20.81 7.98 17.04
N THR A 23 -20.31 6.78 17.34
CA THR A 23 -20.97 5.51 17.04
C THR A 23 -20.71 4.49 18.16
N ALA A 24 -21.48 3.40 18.18
CA ALA A 24 -21.29 2.33 19.15
C ALA A 24 -19.89 1.67 18.97
N LYS A 25 -19.28 1.32 20.09
CA LYS A 25 -18.06 0.48 20.08
C LYS A 25 -18.44 -0.93 19.62
N PRO A 26 -17.82 -1.48 18.56
CA PRO A 26 -18.24 -2.77 18.02
C PRO A 26 -17.72 -3.94 18.88
N ASP A 27 -18.47 -5.03 18.97
CA ASP A 27 -18.05 -6.24 19.68
C ASP A 27 -17.44 -7.27 18.74
N PRO A 28 -16.25 -7.84 19.07
CA PRO A 28 -15.58 -8.84 18.24
C PRO A 28 -16.29 -10.18 18.33
N LYS A 29 -16.40 -10.88 17.18
CA LYS A 29 -17.00 -12.22 17.07
C LYS A 29 -16.09 -13.13 16.25
N GLY A 30 -16.18 -14.45 16.46
CA GLY A 30 -15.40 -15.43 15.70
C GLY A 30 -13.91 -15.13 15.75
N ARG A 31 -13.30 -14.92 14.60
CA ARG A 31 -11.87 -14.59 14.44
C ARG A 31 -11.54 -13.09 14.48
N ASP A 32 -12.50 -12.24 14.79
CA ASP A 32 -12.23 -10.80 14.87
C ASP A 32 -11.48 -10.43 16.16
N ILE A 33 -10.51 -9.58 16.02
CA ILE A 33 -9.95 -8.81 17.11
C ILE A 33 -10.50 -7.38 17.05
N ARG A 34 -10.74 -6.76 18.21
CA ARG A 34 -11.01 -5.33 18.33
C ARG A 34 -9.74 -4.62 18.71
N VAL A 35 -9.34 -3.66 17.88
CA VAL A 35 -8.13 -2.87 18.10
C VAL A 35 -8.50 -1.47 18.54
N ALA A 36 -7.91 -1.01 19.67
CA ALA A 36 -7.88 0.40 20.04
C ALA A 36 -6.84 1.09 19.15
N VAL A 37 -7.33 1.81 18.14
CA VAL A 37 -6.50 2.46 17.11
C VAL A 37 -5.71 3.61 17.72
N LYS A 38 -4.39 3.63 17.50
CA LYS A 38 -3.47 4.67 17.95
C LYS A 38 -3.03 5.58 16.82
N ALA A 39 -2.81 5.01 15.65
CA ALA A 39 -2.44 5.73 14.43
C ALA A 39 -3.04 5.06 13.20
N ILE A 40 -3.31 5.87 12.19
CA ILE A 40 -3.79 5.44 10.86
C ILE A 40 -2.91 6.06 9.78
N SER A 41 -2.94 5.47 8.59
CA SER A 41 -2.28 6.06 7.43
C SER A 41 -3.22 6.11 6.22
N ALA A 42 -3.25 7.26 5.55
CA ALA A 42 -4.09 7.46 4.38
C ALA A 42 -3.50 6.82 3.12
N ASN A 43 -4.38 6.32 2.26
CA ASN A 43 -4.05 5.65 1.01
C ASN A 43 -4.89 6.18 -0.16
N PRO A 44 -4.43 6.05 -1.41
CA PRO A 44 -5.25 6.41 -2.57
C PRO A 44 -6.61 5.68 -2.64
N VAL A 45 -6.71 4.45 -2.12
CA VAL A 45 -7.97 3.71 -2.06
C VAL A 45 -9.03 4.42 -1.21
N ASP A 46 -8.65 5.16 -0.17
CA ASP A 46 -9.59 5.90 0.69
C ASP A 46 -10.39 6.92 -0.12
N TYR A 47 -9.71 7.79 -0.89
CA TYR A 47 -10.41 8.77 -1.71
C TYR A 47 -11.10 8.12 -2.93
N LYS A 48 -10.54 7.04 -3.50
CA LYS A 48 -11.17 6.32 -4.60
C LYS A 48 -12.51 5.71 -4.18
N VAL A 49 -12.57 5.07 -3.00
CA VAL A 49 -13.82 4.53 -2.42
C VAL A 49 -14.79 5.67 -2.13
N ARG A 50 -14.36 6.75 -1.47
CA ARG A 50 -15.21 7.92 -1.21
C ARG A 50 -15.86 8.48 -2.48
N LYS A 51 -15.09 8.56 -3.58
CA LYS A 51 -15.59 9.10 -4.86
C LYS A 51 -16.53 8.18 -5.61
N ARG A 52 -16.39 6.85 -5.46
CA ARG A 52 -17.06 5.87 -6.33
C ARG A 52 -18.20 5.12 -5.66
N ALA A 53 -18.24 5.08 -4.34
CA ALA A 53 -19.13 4.21 -3.59
C ALA A 53 -19.79 4.96 -2.42
N ALA A 54 -20.90 5.64 -2.68
CA ALA A 54 -21.74 6.15 -1.60
C ALA A 54 -22.32 4.97 -0.78
N PRO A 55 -22.36 5.08 0.58
CA PRO A 55 -23.06 4.09 1.38
C PRO A 55 -24.58 4.11 1.10
N PRO A 56 -25.33 3.06 1.47
CA PRO A 56 -26.78 3.06 1.42
C PRO A 56 -27.38 4.27 2.16
N GLU A 57 -28.58 4.69 1.74
CA GLU A 57 -29.26 5.83 2.37
C GLU A 57 -29.44 5.62 3.87
N GLY A 58 -29.12 6.64 4.66
CA GLY A 58 -29.17 6.57 6.12
C GLY A 58 -27.91 5.99 6.79
N GLU A 59 -27.05 5.31 6.05
CA GLU A 59 -25.82 4.73 6.58
C GLU A 59 -24.64 5.70 6.52
N THR A 60 -23.66 5.47 7.40
CA THR A 60 -22.37 6.15 7.40
C THR A 60 -21.26 5.14 7.15
N LYS A 61 -20.41 5.38 6.13
CA LYS A 61 -19.24 4.57 5.85
C LYS A 61 -18.02 5.20 6.52
N ILE A 62 -17.31 4.41 7.31
CA ILE A 62 -15.99 4.74 7.85
C ILE A 62 -14.94 4.21 6.86
N LEU A 63 -14.03 5.10 6.45
CA LEU A 63 -12.89 4.75 5.60
C LEU A 63 -11.65 4.42 6.44
N GLY A 64 -10.54 4.19 5.75
CA GLY A 64 -9.25 3.90 6.34
C GLY A 64 -8.87 2.42 6.21
N TYR A 65 -7.67 2.20 5.64
CA TYR A 65 -7.17 0.86 5.34
C TYR A 65 -5.69 0.73 5.72
N ASP A 66 -5.33 1.37 6.83
CA ASP A 66 -4.05 1.20 7.53
C ASP A 66 -4.23 1.63 8.97
N ALA A 67 -3.83 0.79 9.92
CA ALA A 67 -3.81 1.14 11.33
C ALA A 67 -2.68 0.45 12.07
N ALA A 68 -2.27 1.08 13.17
CA ALA A 68 -1.52 0.47 14.26
C ALA A 68 -2.20 0.81 15.59
N GLY A 69 -2.25 -0.16 16.50
CA GLY A 69 -2.94 0.00 17.77
C GLY A 69 -2.72 -1.17 18.71
N VAL A 70 -3.55 -1.25 19.72
CA VAL A 70 -3.48 -2.28 20.76
C VAL A 70 -4.75 -3.11 20.73
N VAL A 71 -4.63 -4.42 20.79
CA VAL A 71 -5.77 -5.33 20.89
C VAL A 71 -6.51 -5.05 22.19
N ASP A 72 -7.79 -4.67 22.11
CA ASP A 72 -8.65 -4.33 23.25
C ASP A 72 -9.54 -5.52 23.67
N ALA A 73 -10.02 -6.31 22.69
CA ALA A 73 -10.80 -7.51 22.94
C ALA A 73 -10.67 -8.48 21.75
N VAL A 74 -11.04 -9.73 21.96
CA VAL A 74 -10.93 -10.79 20.94
C VAL A 74 -12.23 -11.59 20.88
N GLY A 75 -12.57 -12.09 19.68
CA GLY A 75 -13.66 -13.02 19.46
C GLY A 75 -13.33 -14.43 19.93
N SER A 76 -14.34 -15.29 19.99
CA SER A 76 -14.24 -16.64 20.59
C SER A 76 -13.34 -17.63 19.83
N GLU A 77 -13.01 -17.36 18.56
CA GLU A 77 -12.18 -18.24 17.73
C GLU A 77 -10.76 -17.67 17.49
N VAL A 78 -10.44 -16.55 18.12
CA VAL A 78 -9.11 -15.91 17.98
C VAL A 78 -8.04 -16.75 18.71
N THR A 79 -6.96 -17.02 18.02
CA THR A 79 -5.83 -17.82 18.53
C THR A 79 -4.47 -17.15 18.35
N LEU A 80 -4.37 -16.12 17.50
CA LEU A 80 -3.10 -15.47 17.14
C LEU A 80 -2.75 -14.29 18.05
N PHE A 81 -3.77 -13.67 18.67
CA PHE A 81 -3.60 -12.47 19.48
C PHE A 81 -4.40 -12.51 20.78
N LYS A 82 -4.00 -11.69 21.73
CA LYS A 82 -4.71 -11.48 23.01
C LYS A 82 -4.78 -9.98 23.35
N PRO A 83 -5.69 -9.56 24.23
CA PRO A 83 -5.71 -8.19 24.74
C PRO A 83 -4.35 -7.73 25.24
N GLY A 84 -3.96 -6.51 24.86
CA GLY A 84 -2.66 -5.93 25.18
C GLY A 84 -1.60 -6.09 24.07
N ASP A 85 -1.78 -6.95 23.10
CA ASP A 85 -0.83 -7.09 21.98
C ASP A 85 -0.84 -5.84 21.10
N GLU A 86 0.33 -5.37 20.72
CA GLU A 86 0.49 -4.26 19.76
C GLU A 86 0.51 -4.82 18.33
N VAL A 87 -0.35 -4.27 17.46
CA VAL A 87 -0.60 -4.78 16.13
C VAL A 87 -0.57 -3.69 15.06
N PHE A 88 -0.37 -4.09 13.80
CA PHE A 88 -0.52 -3.25 12.62
C PHE A 88 -1.15 -4.04 11.47
N TYR A 89 -1.99 -3.40 10.65
CA TYR A 89 -2.77 -4.09 9.62
C TYR A 89 -3.41 -3.12 8.64
N ALA A 90 -3.87 -3.65 7.48
CA ALA A 90 -4.58 -2.88 6.46
C ALA A 90 -6.12 -3.01 6.53
N GLY A 91 -6.66 -4.07 7.11
CA GLY A 91 -8.11 -4.32 7.15
C GLY A 91 -8.68 -4.86 5.84
N SER A 92 -9.98 -4.73 5.65
CA SER A 92 -10.73 -5.22 4.48
C SER A 92 -11.60 -4.13 3.88
N ILE A 93 -11.61 -4.00 2.54
CA ILE A 93 -12.38 -2.98 1.83
C ILE A 93 -13.91 -3.19 1.95
N LEU A 94 -14.36 -4.42 2.24
CA LEU A 94 -15.76 -4.75 2.40
C LEU A 94 -16.33 -4.40 3.78
N ARG A 95 -15.48 -4.00 4.73
CA ARG A 95 -15.88 -3.70 6.11
C ARG A 95 -15.79 -2.20 6.40
N GLN A 96 -16.26 -1.77 7.58
CA GLN A 96 -15.98 -0.43 8.09
C GLN A 96 -14.46 -0.28 8.28
N GLY A 97 -13.93 0.92 8.04
CA GLY A 97 -12.50 1.18 8.04
C GLY A 97 -11.93 1.63 9.37
N THR A 98 -10.65 1.96 9.35
CA THR A 98 -9.81 2.24 10.53
C THR A 98 -9.91 3.67 11.06
N ASN A 99 -10.66 4.57 10.40
CA ASN A 99 -10.84 5.95 10.87
C ASN A 99 -11.84 6.02 12.04
N ALA A 100 -11.61 5.21 13.07
CA ALA A 100 -12.41 5.09 14.29
C ALA A 100 -11.53 4.72 15.48
N GLU A 101 -11.92 5.13 16.72
CA GLU A 101 -11.18 4.80 17.95
C GLU A 101 -11.00 3.29 18.15
N PHE A 102 -11.99 2.49 17.71
CA PHE A 102 -11.94 1.03 17.77
C PHE A 102 -12.36 0.45 16.43
N HIS A 103 -11.60 -0.55 15.98
CA HIS A 103 -11.83 -1.21 14.70
C HIS A 103 -11.84 -2.73 14.86
N LEU A 104 -12.70 -3.43 14.11
CA LEU A 104 -12.73 -4.89 14.03
C LEU A 104 -11.98 -5.38 12.80
N VAL A 105 -11.09 -6.33 12.99
CA VAL A 105 -10.33 -6.95 11.91
C VAL A 105 -10.14 -8.44 12.18
N ASP A 106 -10.19 -9.26 11.14
CA ASP A 106 -9.89 -10.69 11.21
C ASP A 106 -8.40 -10.89 11.54
N GLU A 107 -8.10 -11.72 12.54
CA GLU A 107 -6.73 -11.96 13.02
C GLU A 107 -5.76 -12.41 11.93
N ARG A 108 -6.27 -13.09 10.87
CA ARG A 108 -5.47 -13.66 9.78
C ARG A 108 -4.86 -12.64 8.83
N ILE A 109 -5.28 -11.37 8.92
CA ILE A 109 -4.72 -10.25 8.12
C ILE A 109 -4.02 -9.20 8.98
N VAL A 110 -3.62 -9.56 10.19
CA VAL A 110 -2.99 -8.68 11.18
C VAL A 110 -1.58 -9.17 11.48
N GLY A 111 -0.61 -8.27 11.57
CA GLY A 111 0.75 -8.55 12.03
C GLY A 111 1.02 -7.96 13.42
N ALA A 112 2.00 -8.52 14.12
CA ALA A 112 2.56 -7.90 15.32
C ALA A 112 3.31 -6.62 14.93
N LYS A 113 3.05 -5.51 15.63
CA LYS A 113 3.72 -4.24 15.34
C LYS A 113 5.24 -4.38 15.54
N PRO A 114 6.10 -3.86 14.63
CA PRO A 114 7.53 -3.78 14.88
C PRO A 114 7.83 -3.10 16.21
N LYS A 115 8.66 -3.73 17.05
CA LYS A 115 8.98 -3.23 18.41
C LYS A 115 9.77 -1.92 18.36
N SER A 116 10.57 -1.74 17.35
CA SER A 116 11.43 -0.56 17.14
C SER A 116 10.67 0.68 16.63
N LEU A 117 9.41 0.54 16.20
CA LEU A 117 8.64 1.64 15.64
C LEU A 117 7.58 2.17 16.61
N SER A 118 7.32 3.49 16.54
CA SER A 118 6.10 4.09 17.10
C SER A 118 4.85 3.61 16.34
N PHE A 119 3.65 3.82 16.92
CA PHE A 119 2.40 3.50 16.23
C PHE A 119 2.26 4.27 14.90
N ALA A 120 2.63 5.54 14.87
CA ALA A 120 2.63 6.35 13.64
C ALA A 120 3.54 5.77 12.56
N GLN A 121 4.75 5.38 12.91
CA GLN A 121 5.70 4.78 11.98
C GLN A 121 5.23 3.40 11.48
N ALA A 122 4.62 2.61 12.34
CA ALA A 122 4.08 1.30 12.00
C ALA A 122 2.84 1.39 11.12
N ALA A 123 1.92 2.33 11.38
CA ALA A 123 0.72 2.54 10.56
C ALA A 123 1.03 2.91 9.10
N ALA A 124 2.22 3.41 8.81
CA ALA A 124 2.68 3.76 7.46
C ALA A 124 3.04 2.54 6.58
N LEU A 125 2.93 1.31 7.07
CA LEU A 125 3.50 0.14 6.40
C LEU A 125 2.48 -0.86 5.85
N PRO A 126 1.37 -1.24 6.52
CA PRO A 126 0.67 -2.48 6.24
C PRO A 126 0.16 -2.61 4.81
N LEU A 127 -0.73 -1.75 4.35
CA LEU A 127 -1.34 -1.83 3.01
C LEU A 127 -0.27 -1.86 1.91
N THR A 128 0.68 -0.96 2.01
CA THR A 128 1.72 -0.83 0.99
C THR A 128 2.71 -2.00 1.03
N SER A 129 2.98 -2.56 2.21
CA SER A 129 3.84 -3.76 2.35
C SER A 129 3.16 -5.01 1.78
N ILE A 130 1.87 -5.21 2.07
CA ILE A 130 1.09 -6.32 1.51
C ILE A 130 1.09 -6.21 -0.02
N THR A 131 0.71 -5.05 -0.56
CA THR A 131 0.69 -4.80 -2.01
C THR A 131 2.07 -5.06 -2.65
N ALA A 132 3.14 -4.52 -2.07
CA ALA A 132 4.49 -4.65 -2.61
C ALA A 132 5.00 -6.08 -2.55
N TRP A 133 4.74 -6.79 -1.45
CA TRP A 133 5.15 -8.17 -1.25
C TRP A 133 4.44 -9.11 -2.21
N GLU A 134 3.11 -9.05 -2.25
CA GLU A 134 2.29 -9.88 -3.14
C GLU A 134 2.63 -9.59 -4.61
N LEU A 135 2.78 -8.31 -5.00
CA LEU A 135 3.19 -7.95 -6.35
C LEU A 135 4.56 -8.52 -6.71
N LEU A 136 5.56 -8.34 -5.85
CA LEU A 136 6.95 -8.74 -6.13
C LEU A 136 7.12 -10.26 -6.18
N PHE A 137 6.61 -10.96 -5.18
CA PHE A 137 6.88 -12.38 -4.99
C PHE A 137 5.78 -13.27 -5.59
N ASP A 138 4.51 -12.97 -5.34
CA ASP A 138 3.41 -13.85 -5.79
C ASP A 138 3.04 -13.60 -7.26
N ARG A 139 3.08 -12.36 -7.75
CA ARG A 139 2.70 -12.02 -9.13
C ARG A 139 3.90 -12.00 -10.08
N LEU A 140 4.90 -11.20 -9.79
CA LEU A 140 6.08 -11.09 -10.64
C LEU A 140 7.04 -12.28 -10.48
N GLY A 141 6.93 -13.04 -9.39
CA GLY A 141 7.72 -14.24 -9.16
C GLY A 141 9.21 -13.95 -9.01
N ALA A 142 9.54 -12.83 -8.33
CA ALA A 142 10.91 -12.61 -7.89
C ALA A 142 11.28 -13.64 -6.83
N VAL A 143 12.50 -14.16 -6.91
CA VAL A 143 12.98 -15.17 -5.96
C VAL A 143 13.74 -14.47 -4.84
N PRO A 144 13.34 -14.68 -3.56
CA PRO A 144 14.14 -14.21 -2.44
C PRO A 144 15.54 -14.82 -2.45
N GLY A 145 16.56 -14.01 -2.15
CA GLY A 145 17.95 -14.45 -2.10
C GLY A 145 18.91 -13.39 -2.65
N LYS A 146 20.19 -13.54 -2.34
CA LYS A 146 21.25 -12.61 -2.75
C LYS A 146 22.04 -13.09 -3.98
N SER A 147 21.62 -14.16 -4.63
CA SER A 147 22.17 -14.55 -5.92
C SER A 147 21.91 -13.45 -6.95
N VAL A 148 22.91 -13.19 -7.80
CA VAL A 148 22.77 -12.20 -8.88
C VAL A 148 21.60 -12.62 -9.78
N ASP A 149 20.62 -11.72 -9.91
CA ASP A 149 19.52 -11.86 -10.87
C ASP A 149 19.85 -10.96 -12.08
N PRO A 150 19.97 -11.53 -13.30
CA PRO A 150 20.35 -10.77 -14.48
C PRO A 150 19.21 -9.90 -15.03
N ARG A 151 18.21 -9.60 -14.24
CA ARG A 151 17.02 -8.83 -14.65
C ARG A 151 16.94 -7.50 -13.90
N THR A 152 16.32 -6.52 -14.56
CA THR A 152 15.93 -5.26 -13.93
C THR A 152 14.43 -5.29 -13.61
N LEU A 153 14.08 -4.87 -12.39
CA LEU A 153 12.73 -4.50 -11.98
C LEU A 153 12.57 -2.98 -12.17
N LEU A 154 11.67 -2.57 -13.06
CA LEU A 154 11.22 -1.18 -13.19
C LEU A 154 10.02 -0.93 -12.29
N ILE A 155 10.08 0.13 -11.49
CA ILE A 155 9.00 0.55 -10.57
C ILE A 155 8.53 1.94 -10.99
N THR A 156 7.32 2.06 -11.57
CA THR A 156 6.72 3.38 -11.85
C THR A 156 6.20 4.00 -10.54
N GLY A 157 6.32 5.32 -10.41
CA GLY A 157 5.88 5.99 -9.17
C GLY A 157 6.67 5.57 -7.92
N GLY A 158 7.98 5.37 -8.06
CA GLY A 158 8.86 4.82 -7.01
C GLY A 158 8.84 5.59 -5.68
N ALA A 159 8.54 6.88 -5.68
CA ALA A 159 8.48 7.70 -4.47
C ALA A 159 7.13 7.65 -3.74
N GLY A 160 6.10 7.01 -4.30
CA GLY A 160 4.81 6.82 -3.64
C GLY A 160 4.86 5.78 -2.52
N GLY A 161 3.74 5.55 -1.85
CA GLY A 161 3.67 4.62 -0.71
C GLY A 161 4.13 3.21 -1.04
N VAL A 162 3.54 2.58 -2.06
CA VAL A 162 3.92 1.21 -2.50
C VAL A 162 5.34 1.20 -3.05
N GLY A 163 5.69 2.17 -3.93
CA GLY A 163 7.04 2.25 -4.51
C GLY A 163 8.14 2.34 -3.45
N SER A 164 7.89 3.09 -2.37
CA SER A 164 8.86 3.27 -1.28
C SER A 164 9.21 1.98 -0.55
N ILE A 165 8.25 1.10 -0.29
CA ILE A 165 8.54 -0.18 0.36
C ILE A 165 8.98 -1.23 -0.67
N LEU A 166 8.45 -1.22 -1.89
CA LEU A 166 8.83 -2.14 -2.96
C LEU A 166 10.31 -2.00 -3.34
N ILE A 167 10.83 -0.77 -3.43
CA ILE A 167 12.26 -0.51 -3.64
C ILE A 167 13.09 -1.22 -2.57
N GLN A 168 12.70 -1.07 -1.30
CA GLN A 168 13.43 -1.68 -0.18
C GLN A 168 13.36 -3.21 -0.23
N LEU A 169 12.16 -3.79 -0.41
CA LEU A 169 11.98 -5.23 -0.51
C LEU A 169 12.81 -5.82 -1.65
N ALA A 170 12.69 -5.27 -2.86
CA ALA A 170 13.46 -5.74 -4.01
C ALA A 170 14.97 -5.62 -3.78
N ARG A 171 15.42 -4.46 -3.28
CA ARG A 171 16.85 -4.18 -3.03
C ARG A 171 17.44 -5.05 -1.94
N ARG A 172 16.68 -5.33 -0.88
CA ARG A 172 17.16 -6.03 0.32
C ARG A 172 16.98 -7.54 0.26
N LEU A 173 15.93 -8.01 -0.40
CA LEU A 173 15.56 -9.42 -0.37
C LEU A 173 15.84 -10.16 -1.68
N THR A 174 16.23 -9.48 -2.77
CA THR A 174 16.51 -10.13 -4.05
C THR A 174 17.85 -9.69 -4.63
N GLY A 175 18.30 -10.35 -5.71
CA GLY A 175 19.47 -9.96 -6.49
C GLY A 175 19.14 -9.05 -7.68
N LEU A 176 17.89 -8.61 -7.83
CA LEU A 176 17.42 -7.76 -8.94
C LEU A 176 18.11 -6.40 -8.98
N THR A 177 18.31 -5.88 -10.19
CA THR A 177 18.59 -4.46 -10.37
C THR A 177 17.28 -3.69 -10.24
N VAL A 178 17.24 -2.70 -9.34
CA VAL A 178 16.03 -1.89 -9.06
C VAL A 178 16.14 -0.54 -9.74
N LEU A 179 15.27 -0.29 -10.73
CA LEU A 179 15.12 0.98 -11.45
C LEU A 179 13.79 1.60 -11.05
N ALA A 180 13.81 2.79 -10.47
CA ALA A 180 12.59 3.51 -10.10
C ALA A 180 12.32 4.68 -11.05
N THR A 181 11.06 5.15 -11.08
CA THR A 181 10.75 6.41 -11.76
C THR A 181 10.28 7.48 -10.80
N ALA A 182 10.76 8.70 -10.98
CA ALA A 182 10.32 9.89 -10.27
C ALA A 182 10.68 11.14 -11.06
N THR A 183 9.80 12.16 -11.08
CA THR A 183 10.02 13.40 -11.86
C THR A 183 10.71 14.51 -11.07
N ARG A 184 10.42 14.63 -9.76
CA ARG A 184 10.93 15.71 -8.90
C ARG A 184 12.25 15.32 -8.25
N PRO A 185 13.23 16.24 -8.11
CA PRO A 185 14.54 15.95 -7.50
C PRO A 185 14.46 15.32 -6.12
N GLU A 186 13.58 15.83 -5.25
CA GLU A 186 13.37 15.29 -3.90
C GLU A 186 12.78 13.87 -3.92
N SER A 187 11.95 13.54 -4.91
CA SER A 187 11.39 12.20 -5.10
C SER A 187 12.44 11.24 -5.67
N GLN A 188 13.31 11.72 -6.57
CA GLN A 188 14.43 10.93 -7.08
C GLN A 188 15.41 10.58 -5.97
N LYS A 189 15.79 11.59 -5.16
CA LYS A 189 16.65 11.38 -3.99
C LYS A 189 16.04 10.37 -3.01
N TRP A 190 14.72 10.47 -2.74
CA TRP A 190 14.01 9.53 -1.87
C TRP A 190 14.12 8.09 -2.38
N CYS A 191 13.91 7.84 -3.68
CA CYS A 191 14.06 6.50 -4.26
C CYS A 191 15.49 5.95 -4.12
N LEU A 192 16.51 6.79 -4.35
CA LEU A 192 17.93 6.41 -4.18
C LEU A 192 18.24 6.09 -2.72
N ASP A 193 17.79 6.93 -1.78
CA ASP A 193 17.98 6.74 -0.34
C ASP A 193 17.29 5.46 0.19
N LEU A 194 16.23 4.98 -0.49
CA LEU A 194 15.57 3.70 -0.20
C LEU A 194 16.28 2.49 -0.84
N GLY A 195 17.23 2.72 -1.73
CA GLY A 195 18.09 1.68 -2.29
C GLY A 195 17.86 1.37 -3.77
N ALA A 196 17.13 2.20 -4.52
CA ALA A 196 17.09 2.07 -5.97
C ALA A 196 18.50 2.19 -6.55
N HIS A 197 18.84 1.37 -7.53
CA HIS A 197 20.16 1.44 -8.20
C HIS A 197 20.24 2.64 -9.14
N ALA A 198 19.11 3.01 -9.76
CA ALA A 198 18.98 4.19 -10.60
C ALA A 198 17.54 4.72 -10.55
N VAL A 199 17.37 5.99 -10.93
CA VAL A 199 16.07 6.63 -11.07
C VAL A 199 16.01 7.36 -12.40
N ILE A 200 14.89 7.21 -13.13
CA ILE A 200 14.61 7.92 -14.37
C ILE A 200 13.37 8.78 -14.23
N ASP A 201 13.26 9.78 -15.10
CA ASP A 201 12.14 10.71 -15.17
C ASP A 201 11.07 10.16 -16.15
N HIS A 202 9.92 9.71 -15.63
CA HIS A 202 8.83 9.24 -16.48
C HIS A 202 8.09 10.35 -17.24
N GLY A 203 8.36 11.62 -16.97
CA GLY A 203 7.92 12.75 -17.78
C GLY A 203 8.71 12.93 -19.07
N LYS A 204 9.74 12.11 -19.28
CA LYS A 204 10.61 12.11 -20.47
C LYS A 204 10.64 10.71 -21.10
N PRO A 205 11.08 10.56 -22.36
CA PRO A 205 11.21 9.25 -23.00
C PRO A 205 12.05 8.29 -22.15
N MET A 206 11.38 7.27 -21.58
CA MET A 206 12.03 6.34 -20.63
C MET A 206 13.07 5.46 -21.32
N LYS A 207 12.80 5.00 -22.55
CA LYS A 207 13.71 4.11 -23.30
C LYS A 207 15.10 4.70 -23.45
N GLU A 208 15.20 5.95 -23.88
CA GLU A 208 16.48 6.64 -24.08
C GLU A 208 17.27 6.81 -22.78
N GLN A 209 16.57 6.99 -21.64
CA GLN A 209 17.19 7.07 -20.33
C GLN A 209 17.73 5.71 -19.88
N ILE A 210 16.97 4.63 -20.11
CA ILE A 210 17.35 3.26 -19.75
C ILE A 210 18.59 2.81 -20.55
N GLU A 211 18.61 3.09 -21.85
CA GLU A 211 19.72 2.74 -22.73
C GLU A 211 21.06 3.35 -22.27
N LYS A 212 21.03 4.57 -21.71
CA LYS A 212 22.23 5.25 -21.17
C LYS A 212 22.76 4.65 -19.86
N LEU A 213 21.95 3.86 -19.15
CA LEU A 213 22.31 3.33 -17.82
C LEU A 213 23.06 2.01 -17.85
N ASN A 214 23.14 1.35 -19.03
CA ASN A 214 23.80 0.03 -19.17
C ASN A 214 23.33 -1.01 -18.12
N LEU A 215 22.03 -1.01 -17.79
CA LEU A 215 21.45 -1.94 -16.85
C LEU A 215 21.12 -3.28 -17.53
N PRO A 216 20.99 -4.38 -16.75
CA PRO A 216 20.38 -5.60 -17.25
C PRO A 216 19.00 -5.35 -17.88
N PRO A 217 18.50 -6.24 -18.75
CA PRO A 217 17.21 -6.06 -19.42
C PRO A 217 16.06 -5.86 -18.42
N VAL A 218 15.15 -4.93 -18.70
CA VAL A 218 13.93 -4.73 -17.92
C VAL A 218 12.97 -5.89 -18.20
N ALA A 219 12.98 -6.88 -17.33
CA ALA A 219 12.14 -8.07 -17.45
C ALA A 219 10.97 -8.11 -16.49
N LEU A 220 11.03 -7.34 -15.40
CA LEU A 220 9.95 -7.20 -14.43
C LEU A 220 9.53 -5.73 -14.34
N VAL A 221 8.22 -5.48 -14.33
CA VAL A 221 7.67 -4.14 -14.18
C VAL A 221 6.60 -4.15 -13.10
N ALA A 222 6.71 -3.22 -12.16
CA ALA A 222 5.68 -2.86 -11.20
C ALA A 222 5.10 -1.49 -11.59
N SER A 223 3.97 -1.49 -12.28
CA SER A 223 3.25 -0.29 -12.67
C SER A 223 2.30 0.12 -11.55
N LEU A 224 2.69 1.16 -10.79
CA LEU A 224 1.97 1.55 -9.58
C LEU A 224 1.04 2.74 -9.78
N THR A 225 1.22 3.48 -10.89
CA THR A 225 0.41 4.67 -11.20
C THR A 225 0.55 5.06 -12.66
N PHE A 226 -0.47 5.71 -13.22
CA PHE A 226 -0.51 6.20 -14.61
C PHE A 226 -0.18 5.11 -15.65
N THR A 227 -0.66 3.90 -15.38
CA THR A 227 -0.44 2.74 -16.26
C THR A 227 -0.92 3.03 -17.68
N ASP A 228 -2.08 3.67 -17.85
CA ASP A 228 -2.66 4.09 -19.13
C ASP A 228 -1.70 4.95 -19.97
N GLN A 229 -0.92 5.81 -19.33
CA GLN A 229 0.02 6.72 -20.00
C GLN A 229 1.33 6.04 -20.40
N HIS A 230 1.76 5.01 -19.68
CA HIS A 230 3.12 4.47 -19.80
C HIS A 230 3.20 3.06 -20.37
N TYR A 231 2.15 2.23 -20.30
CA TYR A 231 2.24 0.80 -20.62
C TYR A 231 2.70 0.50 -22.06
N LYS A 232 2.30 1.32 -23.04
CA LYS A 232 2.70 1.14 -24.44
C LYS A 232 4.22 1.33 -24.61
N ALA A 233 4.75 2.43 -24.08
CA ALA A 233 6.19 2.70 -24.12
C ALA A 233 6.98 1.65 -23.32
N ILE A 234 6.45 1.21 -22.19
CA ILE A 234 7.07 0.15 -21.37
C ILE A 234 7.13 -1.17 -22.16
N ALA A 235 6.06 -1.57 -22.83
CA ALA A 235 6.02 -2.78 -23.65
C ALA A 235 7.09 -2.79 -24.77
N GLU A 236 7.44 -1.61 -25.31
CA GLU A 236 8.47 -1.47 -26.35
C GLU A 236 9.87 -1.84 -25.87
N PHE A 237 10.26 -1.46 -24.64
CA PHE A 237 11.61 -1.71 -24.12
C PHE A 237 11.72 -2.92 -23.19
N MET A 238 10.60 -3.46 -22.69
CA MET A 238 10.65 -4.68 -21.89
C MET A 238 11.29 -5.84 -22.63
N ALA A 239 12.01 -6.66 -21.90
CA ALA A 239 12.54 -7.92 -22.41
C ALA A 239 11.42 -8.89 -22.82
N PRO A 240 11.61 -9.71 -23.87
CA PRO A 240 10.70 -10.82 -24.18
C PRO A 240 10.51 -11.74 -22.98
N GLN A 241 9.30 -12.32 -22.85
CA GLN A 241 8.91 -13.22 -21.74
C GLN A 241 8.97 -12.55 -20.34
N GLY A 242 8.98 -11.22 -20.29
CA GLY A 242 8.91 -10.47 -19.05
C GLY A 242 7.55 -10.55 -18.37
N LYS A 243 7.45 -9.94 -17.19
CA LYS A 243 6.21 -9.85 -16.42
C LYS A 243 5.88 -8.40 -16.09
N PHE A 244 4.66 -8.01 -16.40
CA PHE A 244 4.12 -6.68 -16.13
C PHE A 244 3.03 -6.79 -15.06
N GLY A 245 3.28 -6.24 -13.88
CA GLY A 245 2.31 -6.19 -12.79
C GLY A 245 1.76 -4.78 -12.60
N LEU A 246 0.47 -4.63 -12.29
CA LEU A 246 -0.17 -3.35 -12.07
C LEU A 246 -1.14 -3.38 -10.89
N ILE A 247 -1.34 -2.20 -10.27
CA ILE A 247 -2.19 -2.02 -9.07
C ILE A 247 -3.21 -0.89 -9.21
N ASP A 248 -3.07 -0.04 -10.22
CA ASP A 248 -3.99 1.07 -10.47
C ASP A 248 -5.13 0.64 -11.40
N ASP A 249 -6.11 1.54 -11.61
CA ASP A 249 -7.31 1.30 -12.42
C ASP A 249 -7.18 2.14 -13.72
N PRO A 250 -6.36 1.72 -14.70
CA PRO A 250 -6.18 2.50 -15.93
C PRO A 250 -7.49 2.55 -16.72
N PRO A 251 -7.95 3.75 -17.14
CA PRO A 251 -9.18 3.88 -17.94
C PRO A 251 -9.05 3.24 -19.33
N GLU A 252 -7.83 3.20 -19.87
CA GLU A 252 -7.49 2.53 -21.13
C GLU A 252 -6.28 1.62 -20.93
N PHE A 253 -6.48 0.33 -21.17
CA PHE A 253 -5.41 -0.66 -21.08
C PHE A 253 -5.71 -1.84 -22.01
N THR A 254 -4.75 -2.21 -22.86
CA THR A 254 -4.86 -3.39 -23.71
C THR A 254 -3.66 -4.31 -23.57
N ILE A 255 -3.92 -5.57 -23.26
CA ILE A 255 -2.88 -6.61 -23.19
C ILE A 255 -2.27 -6.92 -24.56
N ALA A 256 -2.91 -6.50 -25.67
CA ALA A 256 -2.40 -6.72 -27.02
C ALA A 256 -1.01 -6.09 -27.23
N ALA A 257 -0.68 -5.00 -26.52
CA ALA A 257 0.63 -4.36 -26.58
C ALA A 257 1.78 -5.30 -26.14
N PHE A 258 1.50 -6.30 -25.35
CA PHE A 258 2.48 -7.23 -24.76
C PHE A 258 2.62 -8.54 -25.54
N LYS A 259 1.70 -8.82 -26.49
CA LYS A 259 1.61 -10.09 -27.22
C LYS A 259 2.88 -10.44 -27.99
N GLY A 260 3.46 -9.48 -28.72
CA GLY A 260 4.61 -9.71 -29.59
C GLY A 260 5.87 -10.19 -28.87
N LYS A 261 5.99 -9.94 -27.56
CA LYS A 261 7.10 -10.38 -26.72
C LYS A 261 6.72 -11.44 -25.70
N ALA A 262 5.51 -12.01 -25.78
CA ALA A 262 4.99 -13.00 -24.83
C ALA A 262 5.09 -12.52 -23.36
N ILE A 263 4.89 -11.22 -23.11
CA ILE A 263 4.91 -10.64 -21.76
C ILE A 263 3.60 -11.02 -21.07
N SER A 264 3.70 -11.56 -19.83
CA SER A 264 2.53 -11.85 -19.00
C SER A 264 2.12 -10.63 -18.19
N VAL A 265 0.81 -10.44 -18.03
CA VAL A 265 0.22 -9.33 -17.28
C VAL A 265 -0.43 -9.86 -16.02
N HIS A 266 -0.16 -9.20 -14.89
CA HIS A 266 -0.61 -9.59 -13.58
C HIS A 266 -1.29 -8.41 -12.87
N TRP A 267 -2.52 -8.61 -12.39
CA TRP A 267 -3.15 -7.70 -11.45
C TRP A 267 -2.70 -8.01 -10.04
N GLU A 268 -2.44 -6.96 -9.26
CA GLU A 268 -2.32 -7.08 -7.82
C GLU A 268 -3.39 -6.24 -7.12
N SER A 269 -4.13 -6.90 -6.23
CA SER A 269 -5.10 -6.28 -5.33
C SER A 269 -4.99 -6.91 -3.96
N MET A 270 -4.37 -6.21 -3.03
CA MET A 270 -4.12 -6.71 -1.67
C MET A 270 -5.38 -7.07 -0.89
N PHE A 271 -6.54 -6.58 -1.32
CA PHE A 271 -7.83 -6.91 -0.69
C PHE A 271 -8.42 -8.24 -1.15
N THR A 272 -7.87 -8.90 -2.17
CA THR A 272 -8.41 -10.16 -2.72
C THR A 272 -8.55 -11.21 -1.63
N ARG A 273 -7.49 -11.44 -0.85
CA ARG A 273 -7.46 -12.45 0.23
C ARG A 273 -8.55 -12.19 1.28
N SER A 274 -8.68 -10.95 1.75
CA SER A 274 -9.69 -10.59 2.75
C SER A 274 -11.12 -10.51 2.21
N SER A 275 -11.29 -10.08 0.95
CA SER A 275 -12.61 -9.92 0.33
C SER A 275 -13.24 -11.25 -0.04
N PHE A 276 -12.46 -12.21 -0.51
CA PHE A 276 -12.92 -13.53 -0.92
C PHE A 276 -12.66 -14.62 0.12
N GLN A 277 -12.05 -14.28 1.27
CA GLN A 277 -11.66 -15.21 2.33
C GLN A 277 -10.95 -16.44 1.78
N THR A 278 -9.95 -16.19 0.94
CA THR A 278 -9.21 -17.26 0.25
C THR A 278 -8.54 -18.21 1.26
N PRO A 279 -8.32 -19.51 0.91
CA PRO A 279 -7.68 -20.45 1.81
C PRO A 279 -6.32 -20.02 2.35
N ASP A 280 -5.61 -19.18 1.60
CA ASP A 280 -4.30 -18.61 1.94
C ASP A 280 -4.37 -17.23 2.58
N MET A 281 -5.53 -16.78 3.07
CA MET A 281 -5.72 -15.47 3.70
C MET A 281 -4.71 -15.20 4.83
N ILE A 282 -4.31 -16.24 5.57
CA ILE A 282 -3.29 -16.17 6.64
C ILE A 282 -1.91 -15.71 6.14
N ALA A 283 -1.64 -15.78 4.85
CA ALA A 283 -0.37 -15.30 4.28
C ALA A 283 -0.12 -13.82 4.55
N GLN A 284 -1.19 -13.00 4.71
CA GLN A 284 -1.03 -11.60 5.07
C GLN A 284 -0.54 -11.41 6.52
N HIS A 285 -0.97 -12.25 7.46
CA HIS A 285 -0.40 -12.29 8.80
C HIS A 285 1.10 -12.63 8.76
N HIS A 286 1.47 -13.65 8.01
CA HIS A 286 2.88 -14.07 7.92
C HIS A 286 3.76 -12.99 7.30
N LEU A 287 3.37 -12.44 6.14
CA LEU A 287 4.18 -11.41 5.49
C LEU A 287 4.31 -10.11 6.32
N LEU A 288 3.26 -9.73 7.07
CA LEU A 288 3.36 -8.57 7.96
C LEU A 288 4.34 -8.84 9.11
N ASN A 289 4.34 -10.04 9.67
CA ASN A 289 5.33 -10.42 10.68
C ASN A 289 6.75 -10.47 10.12
N ASP A 290 6.94 -10.97 8.87
CA ASP A 290 8.23 -10.91 8.18
C ASP A 290 8.70 -9.47 7.98
N VAL A 291 7.80 -8.58 7.59
CA VAL A 291 8.09 -7.13 7.48
C VAL A 291 8.47 -6.54 8.83
N ALA A 292 7.75 -6.88 9.90
CA ALA A 292 8.05 -6.42 11.25
C ALA A 292 9.46 -6.86 11.69
N ASP A 293 9.79 -8.11 11.48
CA ASP A 293 11.12 -8.68 11.77
C ASP A 293 12.24 -7.99 10.98
N LEU A 294 12.01 -7.69 9.70
CA LEU A 294 12.97 -7.00 8.83
C LEU A 294 13.17 -5.55 9.28
N ILE A 295 12.12 -4.88 9.75
CA ILE A 295 12.19 -3.54 10.35
C ILE A 295 13.02 -3.59 11.64
N ASP A 296 12.69 -4.50 12.57
CA ASP A 296 13.38 -4.60 13.86
C ASP A 296 14.87 -4.98 13.72
N LYS A 297 15.22 -5.70 12.64
CA LYS A 297 16.61 -5.99 12.26
C LYS A 297 17.30 -4.84 11.48
N GLY A 298 16.62 -3.72 11.23
CA GLY A 298 17.17 -2.58 10.48
C GLY A 298 17.41 -2.86 8.99
N VAL A 299 16.82 -3.92 8.43
CA VAL A 299 16.91 -4.25 7.00
C VAL A 299 15.98 -3.34 6.18
N LEU A 300 14.77 -3.12 6.70
CA LEU A 300 13.79 -2.18 6.15
C LEU A 300 13.60 -1.01 7.11
N ARG A 301 13.06 0.09 6.61
CA ARG A 301 12.66 1.26 7.40
C ARG A 301 11.25 1.71 7.06
N THR A 302 10.61 2.40 7.99
CA THR A 302 9.29 3.00 7.77
C THR A 302 9.29 3.93 6.54
N THR A 303 8.16 3.98 5.88
CA THR A 303 7.92 4.87 4.73
C THR A 303 7.13 6.12 5.11
N LEU A 304 6.95 6.39 6.41
CA LEU A 304 6.37 7.63 6.93
C LEU A 304 7.13 8.84 6.39
N ASP A 305 6.43 9.76 5.74
CA ASP A 305 6.96 11.04 5.26
C ASP A 305 6.38 12.23 6.01
N GLN A 306 5.07 12.21 6.28
CA GLN A 306 4.38 13.33 6.92
C GLN A 306 3.35 12.87 7.96
N THR A 307 3.28 13.61 9.07
CA THR A 307 2.23 13.46 10.09
C THR A 307 1.29 14.65 10.02
N PHE A 308 -0.01 14.39 9.91
CA PHE A 308 -1.04 15.43 9.76
C PHE A 308 -1.81 15.75 11.05
N GLY A 309 -1.30 15.31 12.20
CA GLY A 309 -1.88 15.54 13.52
C GLY A 309 -2.94 14.50 13.89
N THR A 310 -3.95 14.92 14.69
CA THR A 310 -4.97 14.01 15.24
C THR A 310 -5.92 13.49 14.17
N ILE A 311 -6.50 12.33 14.46
CA ILE A 311 -7.49 11.67 13.59
C ILE A 311 -8.81 12.42 13.74
N ASN A 312 -9.15 13.23 12.74
CA ASN A 312 -10.40 13.94 12.61
C ASN A 312 -10.71 14.26 11.14
N ALA A 313 -11.92 14.67 10.85
CA ALA A 313 -12.37 14.96 9.50
C ALA A 313 -11.54 16.06 8.81
N ALA A 314 -11.17 17.12 9.51
CA ALA A 314 -10.38 18.21 8.93
C ALA A 314 -9.00 17.76 8.45
N ASN A 315 -8.28 16.98 9.26
CA ASN A 315 -6.96 16.47 8.92
C ASN A 315 -7.04 15.38 7.85
N LEU A 316 -8.07 14.51 7.88
CA LEU A 316 -8.29 13.51 6.82
C LEU A 316 -8.63 14.17 5.47
N LYS A 317 -9.40 15.27 5.44
CA LYS A 317 -9.63 16.04 4.21
C LYS A 317 -8.31 16.55 3.62
N ARG A 318 -7.41 17.10 4.44
CA ARG A 318 -6.07 17.54 4.00
C ARG A 318 -5.27 16.36 3.43
N ALA A 319 -5.31 15.20 4.07
CA ALA A 319 -4.62 13.99 3.59
C ALA A 319 -5.19 13.53 2.24
N HIS A 320 -6.52 13.47 2.09
CA HIS A 320 -7.17 13.14 0.82
C HIS A 320 -6.82 14.13 -0.29
N THR A 321 -6.86 15.44 -0.01
CA THR A 321 -6.47 16.49 -0.97
C THR A 321 -5.04 16.27 -1.48
N LEU A 322 -4.08 15.99 -0.60
CA LEU A 322 -2.71 15.72 -1.01
C LEU A 322 -2.58 14.43 -1.83
N LEU A 323 -3.28 13.36 -1.45
CA LEU A 323 -3.28 12.10 -2.21
C LEU A 323 -3.92 12.27 -3.59
N GLU A 324 -5.04 13.00 -3.69
CA GLU A 324 -5.73 13.28 -4.95
C GLU A 324 -4.89 14.13 -5.92
N SER A 325 -4.00 14.98 -5.39
CA SER A 325 -3.09 15.78 -6.20
C SER A 325 -2.00 14.95 -6.91
N GLY A 326 -1.78 13.68 -6.51
CA GLY A 326 -0.69 12.83 -7.01
C GLY A 326 0.72 13.28 -6.59
N LYS A 327 0.85 14.27 -5.69
CA LYS A 327 2.12 14.86 -5.27
C LYS A 327 2.68 14.29 -3.96
N SER A 328 1.98 13.36 -3.33
CA SER A 328 2.44 12.71 -2.09
C SER A 328 3.73 11.93 -2.32
N ARG A 329 4.58 11.90 -1.30
CA ARG A 329 5.76 11.06 -1.21
C ARG A 329 5.61 10.17 0.03
N GLY A 330 6.11 8.92 -0.02
CA GLY A 330 5.96 8.01 1.11
C GLY A 330 4.53 7.92 1.61
N LYS A 331 4.35 7.93 2.92
CA LYS A 331 3.06 7.78 3.60
C LYS A 331 2.71 8.98 4.48
N ILE A 332 1.40 9.26 4.55
CA ILE A 332 0.79 10.30 5.38
C ILE A 332 0.09 9.60 6.54
N VAL A 333 0.40 10.02 7.77
CA VAL A 333 -0.11 9.42 9.00
C VAL A 333 -0.85 10.45 9.85
N LEU A 334 -1.88 9.98 10.54
CA LEU A 334 -2.56 10.72 11.62
C LEU A 334 -2.52 9.86 12.89
N GLU A 335 -2.36 10.48 14.07
CA GLU A 335 -2.26 9.76 15.33
C GLU A 335 -2.97 10.48 16.48
N GLY A 336 -3.59 9.68 17.38
CA GLY A 336 -4.40 10.20 18.47
C GLY A 336 -5.76 10.74 18.02
N TRP A 337 -6.65 10.98 19.03
CA TRP A 337 -8.04 11.39 18.84
C TRP A 337 -8.35 12.69 19.55
#